data_2b7034a043c028a68b75811557bf80cc
#
_entry.id   2b7034a043c028a68b75811557bf80cc
#
_cell.length_a   1.000
_cell.length_b   1.000
_cell.length_c   1.000
_cell.angle_alpha   90.00
_cell.angle_beta   90.00
_cell.angle_gamma   90.00
#
_symmetry.space_group_name_H-M   'P 1'
#
loop_
_entity.id
_entity.type
_entity.pdbx_description
1 polymer ?
#
loop_
_entity_poly.entity_id
_entity_poly.type
_entity_poly.pdbx_seq_one_letter_code
_entity_poly.pdbx_strand_id
1 'polypeptide(L)'
;KVSTELAGKLGITGFHSLLAHFREPWFGRTKKAAERIPSNFWGAAGPAGRTARQFRDVAFHPLALEGNAIDDYRDKHQSESQYATFLPTLVSLKQFASAFKSEHELFYALEAMDISDLIREMLVWVTRDNDASGDVGFADLSDGERQLLMVLGLIRVSRGQRALFLLDEPDTHLNPHWQ
;
A
#
# COMPACT_ATOMS: atom_id res chain seq x y z
N LYS A 1 1.19 -11.17 -19.12
CA LYS A 1 1.36 -12.63 -18.85
C LYS A 1 1.69 -12.88 -17.36
N VAL A 2 2.82 -12.41 -16.82
CA VAL A 2 3.24 -12.71 -15.42
C VAL A 2 2.18 -12.36 -14.39
N SER A 3 1.47 -11.23 -14.50
CA SER A 3 0.43 -10.85 -13.52
C SER A 3 -0.81 -11.72 -13.59
N THR A 4 -1.18 -12.17 -14.77
CA THR A 4 -2.33 -13.07 -14.96
C THR A 4 -2.00 -14.48 -14.45
N GLU A 5 -0.76 -14.94 -14.66
CA GLU A 5 -0.27 -16.21 -14.13
C GLU A 5 -0.17 -16.18 -12.59
N LEU A 6 0.34 -15.09 -12.02
CA LEU A 6 0.42 -14.93 -10.58
C LEU A 6 -0.97 -14.89 -9.94
N ALA A 7 -1.88 -14.08 -10.46
CA ALA A 7 -3.25 -14.03 -9.98
C ALA A 7 -3.92 -15.40 -10.05
N GLY A 8 -3.72 -16.14 -11.16
CA GLY A 8 -4.23 -17.50 -11.29
C GLY A 8 -3.65 -18.48 -10.28
N LYS A 9 -2.33 -18.43 -10.00
CA LYS A 9 -1.69 -19.28 -8.99
C LYS A 9 -2.20 -18.98 -7.57
N LEU A 10 -2.50 -17.73 -7.27
CA LEU A 10 -3.06 -17.30 -5.99
C LEU A 10 -4.59 -17.44 -5.91
N GLY A 11 -5.23 -17.89 -7.00
CA GLY A 11 -6.70 -17.95 -7.09
C GLY A 11 -7.38 -16.59 -7.03
N ILE A 12 -6.65 -15.49 -7.27
CA ILE A 12 -7.19 -14.14 -7.22
C ILE A 12 -8.01 -13.88 -8.49
N THR A 13 -9.30 -13.63 -8.31
CA THR A 13 -10.27 -13.35 -9.38
C THR A 13 -10.51 -11.87 -9.61
N GLY A 14 -10.32 -11.05 -8.58
CA GLY A 14 -10.55 -9.62 -8.69
C GLY A 14 -10.02 -8.78 -7.54
N PHE A 15 -9.94 -7.48 -7.80
CA PHE A 15 -9.72 -6.47 -6.77
C PHE A 15 -11.06 -6.15 -6.11
N HIS A 16 -11.09 -6.12 -4.79
CA HIS A 16 -12.26 -5.68 -4.05
C HIS A 16 -12.10 -4.21 -3.62
N SER A 17 -11.14 -3.90 -2.76
CA SER A 17 -10.96 -2.55 -2.24
C SER A 17 -9.53 -2.30 -1.75
N LEU A 18 -9.22 -1.02 -1.48
CA LEU A 18 -7.94 -0.59 -0.91
C LEU A 18 -8.21 0.49 0.14
N LEU A 19 -7.62 0.35 1.30
CA LEU A 19 -7.52 1.37 2.33
C LEU A 19 -6.07 1.85 2.42
N ALA A 20 -5.83 3.14 2.24
CA ALA A 20 -4.56 3.77 2.54
C ALA A 20 -4.72 4.62 3.80
N HIS A 21 -3.93 4.30 4.81
CA HIS A 21 -3.95 4.91 6.12
C HIS A 21 -2.70 5.76 6.30
N PHE A 22 -2.89 7.06 6.47
CA PHE A 22 -1.83 8.05 6.61
C PHE A 22 -1.70 8.49 8.06
N ARG A 23 -0.49 8.88 8.43
CA ARG A 23 -0.18 9.46 9.74
C ARG A 23 0.57 10.77 9.59
N GLU A 24 0.61 11.55 10.66
CA GLU A 24 1.42 12.76 10.69
C GLU A 24 2.91 12.40 10.63
N PRO A 25 3.62 12.80 9.56
CA PRO A 25 5.03 12.49 9.43
C PRO A 25 5.85 13.21 10.50
N TRP A 26 6.89 12.57 10.97
CA TRP A 26 7.75 13.11 12.03
C TRP A 26 8.27 14.54 11.76
N PHE A 27 8.67 14.81 10.53
CA PHE A 27 9.16 16.13 10.11
C PHE A 27 8.05 17.19 9.97
N GLY A 28 6.80 16.79 9.90
CA GLY A 28 5.63 17.70 9.89
C GLY A 28 5.49 18.48 11.19
N ARG A 29 6.01 17.93 12.29
CA ARG A 29 5.93 18.53 13.63
C ARG A 29 6.63 19.89 13.78
N THR A 30 7.50 20.27 12.83
CA THR A 30 8.15 21.58 12.78
C THR A 30 7.31 22.69 12.15
N LYS A 31 6.21 22.33 11.49
CA LYS A 31 5.29 23.28 10.85
C LYS A 31 4.35 23.93 11.86
N LYS A 32 3.79 25.10 11.48
CA LYS A 32 2.78 25.77 12.31
C LYS A 32 1.53 24.89 12.44
N ALA A 33 0.89 24.92 13.61
CA ALA A 33 -0.29 24.09 13.87
C ALA A 33 -1.40 24.25 12.82
N ALA A 34 -1.59 25.45 12.27
CA ALA A 34 -2.57 25.70 11.21
C ALA A 34 -2.28 24.97 9.87
N GLU A 35 -1.05 24.51 9.66
CA GLU A 35 -0.64 23.78 8.45
C GLU A 35 -0.71 22.26 8.65
N ARG A 36 -0.88 21.81 9.90
CA ARG A 36 -0.88 20.39 10.29
C ARG A 36 -2.28 19.79 10.25
N ILE A 37 -2.96 19.94 9.12
CA ILE A 37 -4.33 19.46 8.92
C ILE A 37 -4.27 18.06 8.27
N PRO A 38 -4.92 17.03 8.84
CA PRO A 38 -4.94 15.67 8.28
C PRO A 38 -5.40 15.64 6.83
N SER A 39 -6.46 16.35 6.49
CA SER A 39 -6.99 16.40 5.11
C SER A 39 -6.06 17.04 4.08
N ASN A 40 -5.01 17.72 4.53
CA ASN A 40 -3.93 18.24 3.70
C ASN A 40 -2.61 17.47 3.96
N PHE A 41 -2.70 16.27 4.49
CA PHE A 41 -1.55 15.42 4.79
C PHE A 41 -0.46 16.17 5.56
N TRP A 42 -0.89 16.93 6.59
CA TRP A 42 -0.04 17.76 7.46
C TRP A 42 0.94 18.66 6.70
N GLY A 43 0.51 19.10 5.49
CA GLY A 43 1.31 19.93 4.61
C GLY A 43 2.49 19.21 3.96
N ALA A 44 2.44 17.89 3.83
CA ALA A 44 3.45 17.12 3.11
C ALA A 44 3.62 17.64 1.68
N ALA A 45 4.87 17.85 1.29
CA ALA A 45 5.25 18.39 -0.02
C ALA A 45 5.96 17.32 -0.89
N GLY A 46 6.39 17.73 -2.07
CA GLY A 46 7.14 16.85 -2.97
C GLY A 46 6.32 15.67 -3.52
N PRO A 47 6.98 14.59 -3.93
CA PRO A 47 6.32 13.41 -4.51
C PRO A 47 5.32 12.77 -3.55
N ALA A 48 5.71 12.53 -2.29
CA ALA A 48 4.88 11.90 -1.27
C ALA A 48 3.56 12.66 -1.06
N GLY A 49 3.62 13.98 -0.86
CA GLY A 49 2.43 14.81 -0.66
C GLY A 49 1.54 14.89 -1.91
N ARG A 50 2.11 14.87 -3.12
CA ARG A 50 1.32 14.81 -4.36
C ARG A 50 0.57 13.50 -4.46
N THR A 51 1.25 12.37 -4.23
CA THR A 51 0.66 11.04 -4.30
C THR A 51 -0.45 10.86 -3.26
N ALA A 52 -0.23 11.32 -2.03
CA ALA A 52 -1.26 11.29 -0.99
C ALA A 52 -2.52 12.09 -1.39
N ARG A 53 -2.35 13.27 -1.99
CA ARG A 53 -3.49 14.05 -2.51
C ARG A 53 -4.21 13.34 -3.65
N GLN A 54 -3.50 12.65 -4.54
CA GLN A 54 -4.11 11.82 -5.59
C GLN A 54 -4.97 10.68 -4.99
N PHE A 55 -4.53 10.05 -3.90
CA PHE A 55 -5.37 9.10 -3.17
C PHE A 55 -6.67 9.76 -2.68
N ARG A 56 -6.55 10.91 -2.00
CA ARG A 56 -7.72 11.63 -1.49
C ARG A 56 -8.70 12.00 -2.60
N ASP A 57 -8.19 12.46 -3.75
CA ASP A 57 -9.02 12.99 -4.84
C ASP A 57 -9.87 11.92 -5.54
N VAL A 58 -9.49 10.63 -5.40
CA VAL A 58 -10.24 9.49 -5.93
C VAL A 58 -10.92 8.64 -4.85
N ALA A 59 -10.69 8.97 -3.57
CA ALA A 59 -11.19 8.22 -2.45
C ALA A 59 -12.68 8.48 -2.20
N PHE A 60 -13.35 7.45 -1.68
CA PHE A 60 -14.70 7.56 -1.16
C PHE A 60 -14.65 8.00 0.31
N HIS A 61 -15.26 9.14 0.64
CA HIS A 61 -15.38 9.70 1.98
C HIS A 61 -14.09 9.60 2.83
N PRO A 62 -13.02 10.35 2.50
CA PRO A 62 -11.82 10.37 3.32
C PRO A 62 -12.13 10.81 4.75
N LEU A 63 -11.53 10.13 5.73
CA LEU A 63 -11.80 10.33 7.15
C LEU A 63 -10.55 10.79 7.90
N ALA A 64 -10.68 11.87 8.67
CA ALA A 64 -9.71 12.23 9.69
C ALA A 64 -10.03 11.46 10.97
N LEU A 65 -9.02 10.81 11.55
CA LEU A 65 -9.13 9.98 12.73
C LEU A 65 -8.11 10.46 13.77
N GLU A 66 -8.46 10.34 15.04
CA GLU A 66 -7.52 10.43 16.14
C GLU A 66 -7.40 9.04 16.76
N GLY A 67 -6.19 8.53 16.83
CA GLY A 67 -5.92 7.21 17.36
C GLY A 67 -4.71 7.23 18.30
N ASN A 68 -4.53 6.17 19.04
CA ASN A 68 -3.32 5.98 19.83
C ASN A 68 -2.22 5.44 18.91
N ALA A 69 -1.01 5.99 19.03
CA ALA A 69 0.17 5.40 18.45
C ALA A 69 0.46 4.07 19.19
N ILE A 70 0.12 2.95 18.57
CA ILE A 70 0.25 1.61 19.18
C ILE A 70 1.64 1.00 18.90
N ASP A 71 2.42 1.62 18.02
CA ASP A 71 3.67 1.04 17.51
C ASP A 71 4.80 0.97 18.56
N ASP A 72 4.74 1.77 19.62
CA ASP A 72 5.64 1.63 20.77
C ASP A 72 4.85 1.46 22.06
N TYR A 73 4.91 0.25 22.66
CA TYR A 73 4.30 -0.02 23.97
C TYR A 73 4.82 0.89 25.10
N ARG A 74 5.91 1.62 24.85
CA ARG A 74 6.51 2.57 25.78
C ARG A 74 5.83 3.94 25.75
N ASP A 75 5.23 4.30 24.60
CA ASP A 75 4.58 5.59 24.37
C ASP A 75 3.04 5.48 24.49
N LYS A 76 2.57 4.88 25.55
CA LYS A 76 1.14 4.57 25.82
C LYS A 76 0.17 5.75 25.78
N HIS A 77 0.62 6.98 25.59
CA HIS A 77 -0.19 8.19 25.73
C HIS A 77 -0.09 9.20 24.59
N GLN A 78 0.57 8.88 23.49
CA GLN A 78 0.58 9.78 22.35
C GLN A 78 -0.62 9.50 21.45
N SER A 79 -1.53 10.47 21.34
CA SER A 79 -2.54 10.44 20.29
C SER A 79 -1.87 10.74 18.95
N GLU A 80 -2.12 9.93 17.96
CA GLU A 80 -1.65 10.11 16.60
C GLU A 80 -2.81 10.62 15.74
N SER A 81 -2.58 11.75 15.09
CA SER A 81 -3.51 12.25 14.08
C SER A 81 -3.36 11.41 12.80
N GLN A 82 -4.46 10.87 12.31
CA GLN A 82 -4.49 9.94 11.20
C GLN A 82 -5.48 10.40 10.14
N TYR A 83 -5.27 9.96 8.89
CA TYR A 83 -6.16 10.22 7.78
C TYR A 83 -6.31 8.98 6.90
N ALA A 84 -7.53 8.50 6.76
CA ALA A 84 -7.82 7.31 5.98
C ALA A 84 -8.48 7.65 4.66
N THR A 85 -8.04 6.99 3.58
CA THR A 85 -8.63 7.10 2.25
C THR A 85 -9.00 5.71 1.75
N PHE A 86 -10.23 5.55 1.29
CA PHE A 86 -10.77 4.27 0.85
C PHE A 86 -11.11 4.29 -0.63
N LEU A 87 -10.55 3.33 -1.38
CA LEU A 87 -10.84 3.10 -2.79
C LEU A 87 -11.73 1.85 -2.91
N PRO A 88 -13.05 2.02 -3.09
CA PRO A 88 -14.00 0.91 -2.98
C PRO A 88 -14.06 0.01 -4.22
N THR A 89 -13.46 0.40 -5.33
CA THR A 89 -13.62 -0.31 -6.60
C THR A 89 -12.35 -0.33 -7.44
N LEU A 90 -12.28 -1.29 -8.36
CA LEU A 90 -11.22 -1.33 -9.38
C LEU A 90 -11.20 -0.06 -10.25
N VAL A 91 -12.34 0.61 -10.41
CA VAL A 91 -12.41 1.88 -11.17
C VAL A 91 -11.64 2.98 -10.45
N SER A 92 -11.87 3.16 -9.15
CA SER A 92 -11.12 4.15 -8.34
C SER A 92 -9.63 3.83 -8.28
N LEU A 93 -9.26 2.53 -8.16
CA LEU A 93 -7.86 2.11 -8.23
C LEU A 93 -7.21 2.43 -9.58
N LYS A 94 -7.91 2.14 -10.70
CA LYS A 94 -7.43 2.48 -12.04
C LYS A 94 -7.31 3.99 -12.24
N GLN A 95 -8.25 4.77 -11.72
CA GLN A 95 -8.21 6.23 -11.77
C GLN A 95 -6.98 6.76 -11.01
N PHE A 96 -6.71 6.24 -9.81
CA PHE A 96 -5.49 6.57 -9.07
C PHE A 96 -4.24 6.19 -9.87
N ALA A 97 -4.17 4.95 -10.38
CA ALA A 97 -3.01 4.46 -11.12
C ALA A 97 -2.77 5.23 -12.43
N SER A 98 -3.81 5.77 -13.06
CA SER A 98 -3.70 6.55 -14.31
C SER A 98 -2.94 7.87 -14.17
N ALA A 99 -2.73 8.34 -12.94
CA ALA A 99 -1.89 9.51 -12.66
C ALA A 99 -0.39 9.24 -12.88
N PHE A 100 0.01 7.98 -13.05
CA PHE A 100 1.39 7.54 -13.20
C PHE A 100 1.62 6.97 -14.60
N LYS A 101 2.77 7.28 -15.21
CA LYS A 101 3.10 6.83 -16.58
C LYS A 101 3.45 5.35 -16.65
N SER A 102 3.86 4.75 -15.53
CA SER A 102 4.27 3.35 -15.45
C SER A 102 4.07 2.78 -14.06
N GLU A 103 4.06 1.44 -13.95
CA GLU A 103 4.03 0.74 -12.66
C GLU A 103 5.24 1.09 -11.79
N HIS A 104 6.37 1.36 -12.41
CA HIS A 104 7.58 1.78 -11.75
C HIS A 104 7.46 3.17 -11.12
N GLU A 105 6.88 4.14 -11.86
CA GLU A 105 6.61 5.47 -11.32
C GLU A 105 5.62 5.41 -10.14
N LEU A 106 4.58 4.58 -10.26
CA LEU A 106 3.65 4.31 -9.16
C LEU A 106 4.37 3.74 -7.93
N PHE A 107 5.23 2.74 -8.13
CA PHE A 107 5.97 2.12 -7.02
C PHE A 107 6.84 3.16 -6.30
N TYR A 108 7.64 3.95 -7.03
CA TYR A 108 8.45 5.00 -6.42
C TYR A 108 7.64 6.07 -5.70
N ALA A 109 6.43 6.36 -6.21
CA ALA A 109 5.54 7.30 -5.55
C ALA A 109 5.02 6.76 -4.22
N LEU A 110 4.71 5.46 -4.16
CA LEU A 110 4.32 4.76 -2.93
C LEU A 110 5.51 4.67 -1.95
N GLU A 111 6.69 4.28 -2.44
CA GLU A 111 7.94 4.24 -1.67
C GLU A 111 8.30 5.61 -1.08
N ALA A 112 8.11 6.69 -1.83
CA ALA A 112 8.34 8.04 -1.33
C ALA A 112 7.43 8.40 -0.16
N MET A 113 6.19 7.89 -0.12
CA MET A 113 5.29 8.08 1.02
C MET A 113 5.72 7.26 2.23
N ASP A 114 6.22 6.06 2.03
CA ASP A 114 6.74 5.19 3.08
C ASP A 114 8.02 5.78 3.70
N ILE A 115 9.02 6.09 2.88
CA ILE A 115 10.28 6.72 3.32
C ILE A 115 10.05 8.05 4.06
N SER A 116 9.04 8.81 3.66
CA SER A 116 8.68 10.05 4.34
C SER A 116 7.81 9.86 5.56
N ASP A 117 7.59 8.65 6.01
CA ASP A 117 6.78 8.33 7.19
C ASP A 117 5.34 8.88 7.11
N LEU A 118 4.85 9.12 5.89
CA LEU A 118 3.53 9.68 5.66
C LEU A 118 2.45 8.60 5.61
N ILE A 119 2.79 7.40 5.10
CA ILE A 119 1.88 6.27 5.07
C ILE A 119 2.14 5.38 6.28
N ARG A 120 1.07 4.99 6.97
CA ARG A 120 1.12 4.06 8.09
C ARG A 120 0.99 2.62 7.59
N GLU A 121 -0.05 2.40 6.80
CA GLU A 121 -0.33 1.09 6.23
C GLU A 121 -1.16 1.22 4.95
N MET A 122 -1.08 0.20 4.12
CA MET A 122 -1.92 0.05 2.93
C MET A 122 -2.49 -1.36 2.92
N LEU A 123 -3.81 -1.44 3.05
CA LEU A 123 -4.54 -2.70 3.06
C LEU A 123 -5.26 -2.88 1.73
N VAL A 124 -5.00 -4.00 1.09
CA VAL A 124 -5.62 -4.36 -0.19
C VAL A 124 -6.44 -5.64 0.04
N TRP A 125 -7.69 -5.61 -0.37
CA TRP A 125 -8.58 -6.76 -0.35
C TRP A 125 -8.89 -7.22 -1.77
N VAL A 126 -8.96 -8.52 -1.93
CA VAL A 126 -9.21 -9.20 -3.20
C VAL A 126 -10.29 -10.25 -3.07
N THR A 127 -10.90 -10.63 -4.18
CA THR A 127 -11.74 -11.82 -4.29
C THR A 127 -10.93 -13.01 -4.79
N ARG A 128 -11.28 -14.23 -4.36
CA ARG A 128 -10.67 -15.49 -4.78
C ARG A 128 -11.71 -16.43 -5.40
N ASP A 129 -11.25 -17.46 -6.12
CA ASP A 129 -12.11 -18.49 -6.73
C ASP A 129 -13.03 -19.19 -5.73
N ASN A 130 -12.53 -19.40 -4.50
CA ASN A 130 -13.24 -20.06 -3.41
C ASN A 130 -13.84 -19.09 -2.38
N ASP A 131 -13.60 -17.79 -2.54
CA ASP A 131 -14.09 -16.75 -1.64
C ASP A 131 -14.35 -15.45 -2.39
N ALA A 132 -15.62 -15.20 -2.68
CA ALA A 132 -16.09 -14.01 -3.37
C ALA A 132 -16.50 -12.89 -2.40
N SER A 133 -16.32 -13.05 -1.09
CA SER A 133 -16.70 -12.04 -0.09
C SER A 133 -15.91 -10.73 -0.27
N GLY A 134 -14.67 -10.83 -0.78
CA GLY A 134 -13.75 -9.70 -0.90
C GLY A 134 -13.00 -9.38 0.40
N ASP A 135 -13.02 -10.29 1.36
CA ASP A 135 -12.40 -10.11 2.68
C ASP A 135 -10.95 -10.62 2.74
N VAL A 136 -10.42 -11.15 1.64
CA VAL A 136 -9.07 -11.71 1.60
C VAL A 136 -8.06 -10.60 1.44
N GLY A 137 -7.30 -10.35 2.49
CA GLY A 137 -6.19 -9.40 2.53
C GLY A 137 -4.82 -10.07 2.46
N PHE A 138 -3.75 -9.26 2.47
CA PHE A 138 -2.37 -9.77 2.47
C PHE A 138 -2.06 -10.64 3.71
N ALA A 139 -2.66 -10.31 4.86
CA ALA A 139 -2.46 -11.05 6.11
C ALA A 139 -3.07 -12.46 6.07
N ASP A 140 -4.06 -12.69 5.22
CA ASP A 140 -4.75 -13.97 5.08
C ASP A 140 -4.04 -14.93 4.12
N LEU A 141 -3.02 -14.44 3.41
CA LEU A 141 -2.18 -15.25 2.55
C LEU A 141 -1.24 -16.13 3.39
N SER A 142 -1.00 -17.35 2.93
CA SER A 142 0.04 -18.21 3.49
C SER A 142 1.43 -17.60 3.30
N ASP A 143 2.40 -18.04 4.07
CA ASP A 143 3.79 -17.53 3.96
C ASP A 143 4.36 -17.71 2.56
N GLY A 144 4.11 -18.85 1.93
CA GLY A 144 4.54 -19.11 0.56
C GLY A 144 3.86 -18.21 -0.47
N GLU A 145 2.55 -17.93 -0.31
CA GLU A 145 1.83 -16.99 -1.18
C GLU A 145 2.36 -15.56 -1.02
N ARG A 146 2.62 -15.13 0.22
CA ARG A 146 3.24 -13.81 0.51
C ARG A 146 4.62 -13.69 -0.11
N GLN A 147 5.46 -14.72 0.05
CA GLN A 147 6.81 -14.75 -0.52
C GLN A 147 6.78 -14.71 -2.05
N LEU A 148 5.92 -15.51 -2.68
CA LEU A 148 5.74 -15.50 -4.12
C LEU A 148 5.30 -14.11 -4.62
N LEU A 149 4.33 -13.50 -3.94
CA LEU A 149 3.82 -12.16 -4.29
C LEU A 149 4.92 -11.10 -4.17
N MET A 150 5.72 -11.14 -3.11
CA MET A 150 6.83 -10.19 -2.89
C MET A 150 7.92 -10.35 -3.95
N VAL A 151 8.40 -11.57 -4.20
CA VAL A 151 9.47 -11.83 -5.17
C VAL A 151 9.04 -11.45 -6.58
N LEU A 152 7.88 -11.91 -7.03
CA LEU A 152 7.40 -11.59 -8.37
C LEU A 152 7.00 -10.12 -8.52
N GLY A 153 6.52 -9.49 -7.45
CA GLY A 153 6.27 -8.06 -7.39
C GLY A 153 7.54 -7.23 -7.60
N LEU A 154 8.61 -7.57 -6.86
CA LEU A 154 9.92 -6.92 -7.02
C LEU A 154 10.50 -7.10 -8.41
N ILE A 155 10.47 -8.31 -8.97
CA ILE A 155 10.93 -8.59 -10.33
C ILE A 155 10.14 -7.75 -11.34
N ARG A 156 8.83 -7.62 -11.15
CA ARG A 156 7.96 -6.85 -12.04
C ARG A 156 8.27 -5.36 -12.00
N VAL A 157 8.40 -4.80 -10.82
CA VAL A 157 8.69 -3.37 -10.62
C VAL A 157 10.07 -3.01 -11.14
N SER A 158 11.06 -3.91 -10.98
CA SER A 158 12.43 -3.71 -11.45
C SER A 158 12.63 -4.01 -12.93
N ARG A 159 11.57 -4.40 -13.64
CA ARG A 159 11.66 -4.75 -15.07
C ARG A 159 12.12 -3.55 -15.89
N GLY A 160 13.15 -3.78 -16.71
CA GLY A 160 13.76 -2.72 -17.53
C GLY A 160 14.89 -1.97 -16.84
N GLN A 161 15.18 -2.30 -15.57
CA GLN A 161 16.34 -1.80 -14.84
C GLN A 161 17.46 -2.84 -14.78
N ARG A 162 18.69 -2.38 -14.57
CA ARG A 162 19.81 -3.27 -14.24
C ARG A 162 19.73 -3.57 -12.74
N ALA A 163 18.99 -4.60 -12.38
CA ALA A 163 18.85 -5.06 -11.00
C ALA A 163 19.44 -6.46 -10.83
N LEU A 164 20.13 -6.67 -9.72
CA LEU A 164 20.59 -7.98 -9.26
C LEU A 164 19.73 -8.37 -8.04
N PHE A 165 19.06 -9.50 -8.13
CA PHE A 165 18.30 -10.05 -7.00
C PHE A 165 19.15 -11.12 -6.31
N LEU A 166 19.38 -10.93 -5.03
CA LEU A 166 19.98 -11.94 -4.15
C LEU A 166 18.83 -12.49 -3.30
N LEU A 167 18.42 -13.70 -3.60
CA LEU A 167 17.34 -14.39 -2.89
C LEU A 167 17.98 -15.44 -2.00
N ASP A 168 17.66 -15.40 -0.71
CA ASP A 168 18.05 -16.39 0.26
C ASP A 168 16.86 -17.33 0.49
N GLU A 169 17.05 -18.62 0.25
CA GLU A 169 16.04 -19.67 0.37
C GLU A 169 14.65 -19.29 -0.20
N PRO A 170 14.56 -18.85 -1.46
CA PRO A 170 13.31 -18.29 -2.01
C PRO A 170 12.17 -19.30 -2.12
N ASP A 171 12.45 -20.57 -1.99
CA ASP A 171 11.54 -21.71 -2.13
C ASP A 171 11.14 -22.39 -0.81
N THR A 172 11.72 -21.97 0.33
CA THR A 172 11.56 -22.66 1.62
C THR A 172 10.09 -22.79 2.06
N HIS A 173 9.25 -21.83 1.70
CA HIS A 173 7.82 -21.82 2.05
C HIS A 173 6.90 -22.02 0.86
N LEU A 174 7.46 -22.26 -0.33
CA LEU A 174 6.65 -22.46 -1.52
C LEU A 174 5.98 -23.82 -1.53
N ASN A 175 4.74 -23.87 -2.00
CA ASN A 175 4.07 -25.13 -2.29
C ASN A 175 4.93 -25.95 -3.27
N PRO A 176 5.18 -27.26 -3.03
CA PRO A 176 5.96 -28.09 -3.93
C PRO A 176 5.51 -28.09 -5.39
N HIS A 177 4.25 -27.77 -5.66
CA HIS A 177 3.73 -27.61 -7.02
C HIS A 177 4.16 -26.29 -7.70
N TRP A 178 4.78 -25.36 -6.96
CA TRP A 178 5.26 -24.06 -7.45
C TRP A 178 6.78 -24.01 -7.62
N GLN A 179 7.48 -25.04 -7.14
CA GLN A 179 8.92 -25.27 -7.36
C GLN A 179 9.17 -25.87 -8.76
#